data_e106cbbaa1d7bfcd6f68f3e726162dd1
#
_entry.id   e106cbbaa1d7bfcd6f68f3e726162dd1
#
_cell.length_a   1.000
_cell.length_b   1.000
_cell.length_c   1.000
_cell.angle_alpha   90.00
_cell.angle_beta   90.00
_cell.angle_gamma   90.00
#
_symmetry.space_group_name_H-M   'P 1'
#
loop_
_entity.id
_entity.type
_entity.pdbx_description
1 polymer ?
#
loop_
_entity_poly.entity_id
_entity_poly.type
_entity_poly.pdbx_seq_one_letter_code
_entity_poly.pdbx_strand_id
1 'polypeptide(L)'
;MNCQDKLWRGQDPIQVSRRWFFEQCGVGVGAMALANLLADAGLAATPRADPLAPKKPPLPAKAKNVIFLFMAGAPSHLELFDYKPQLAKFNGTLPPPELLKGYRAAFINPNSTLLGPKFKFEKYGQSGAEVSELLPHFAKIVDDVAIVKSMVTDAFNHAPGQLLMNTGTQQFGRPSMGAWVTYGLGNESKDLPAFVVFSSGKKGPSGGNSCWGSGFLPTVYQGVQFRGSGDPVLYLSNPRGIDAEVQRDSLDTLRSMNEMREGVTGDPEIATRINSFEMAYRMQTSTPELMDLSHEPAHVLEMYGAEPGKPSFAADCLLARRMVERGVRFVQLYHEAWDQHENLTHDIKINCRDTDQAATALVMDLKQRGLLDETLVIWGGEFGRTPMVQGGNDGRDHHPNAFTMWLAGGGIKPGITIGESDELGFNVVSDKVHVHDLHATILKLLGFDHKQFTYRFQGRNFRLTDVAGNVVDKICA
;
A
#
# COMPACT_ATOMS: atom_id res chain seq x y z
N MET A 1 0.55 -11.86 -38.13
CA MET A 1 1.34 -11.14 -39.14
C MET A 1 2.23 -10.16 -38.40
N ASN A 2 3.53 -10.39 -38.45
CA ASN A 2 4.52 -9.60 -37.70
C ASN A 2 4.75 -8.26 -38.42
N CYS A 3 4.55 -7.13 -37.77
CA CYS A 3 4.72 -5.80 -38.35
C CYS A 3 6.16 -5.57 -38.91
N GLN A 4 7.12 -6.39 -38.54
CA GLN A 4 8.50 -6.32 -39.03
C GLN A 4 8.68 -6.83 -40.47
N ASP A 5 7.82 -7.70 -40.98
CA ASP A 5 7.95 -8.26 -42.32
C ASP A 5 7.67 -7.28 -43.46
N LYS A 6 7.07 -6.12 -43.15
CA LYS A 6 6.81 -5.05 -44.16
C LYS A 6 7.93 -4.02 -44.25
N LEU A 7 8.89 -4.00 -43.33
CA LEU A 7 9.99 -3.02 -43.28
C LEU A 7 11.25 -3.47 -44.03
N TRP A 8 11.34 -4.74 -44.44
CA TRP A 8 12.51 -5.30 -45.10
C TRP A 8 12.24 -5.69 -46.58
N ARG A 9 11.97 -4.73 -47.42
CA ARG A 9 12.00 -4.94 -48.89
C ARG A 9 13.13 -4.19 -49.52
N GLY A 10 14.40 -4.48 -49.17
CA GLY A 10 15.58 -4.07 -49.91
C GLY A 10 15.81 -2.54 -50.01
N GLN A 11 15.17 -1.74 -49.17
CA GLN A 11 15.39 -0.29 -49.12
C GLN A 11 16.29 0.08 -47.93
N ASP A 12 17.23 0.99 -48.17
CA ASP A 12 18.09 1.54 -47.10
C ASP A 12 17.26 2.06 -45.93
N PRO A 13 17.43 1.59 -44.68
CA PRO A 13 16.71 2.07 -43.53
C PRO A 13 16.74 3.59 -43.33
N ILE A 14 17.82 4.25 -43.75
CA ILE A 14 17.98 5.71 -43.71
C ILE A 14 17.04 6.39 -44.71
N GLN A 15 16.83 5.82 -45.89
CA GLN A 15 15.92 6.36 -46.90
C GLN A 15 14.47 6.08 -46.53
N VAL A 16 14.16 4.94 -45.96
CA VAL A 16 12.82 4.61 -45.43
C VAL A 16 12.44 5.57 -44.29
N SER A 17 13.38 5.84 -43.37
CA SER A 17 13.14 6.75 -42.26
C SER A 17 12.98 8.22 -42.70
N ARG A 18 13.74 8.67 -43.74
CA ARG A 18 13.57 10.02 -44.30
C ARG A 18 12.24 10.18 -45.02
N ARG A 19 11.83 9.20 -45.85
CA ARG A 19 10.55 9.25 -46.54
C ARG A 19 9.38 9.20 -45.61
N TRP A 20 9.44 8.33 -44.61
CA TRP A 20 8.44 8.27 -43.52
C TRP A 20 8.38 9.57 -42.72
N PHE A 21 9.54 10.15 -42.39
CA PHE A 21 9.64 11.43 -41.70
C PHE A 21 8.98 12.52 -42.51
N PHE A 22 9.25 12.66 -43.80
CA PHE A 22 8.65 13.71 -44.65
C PHE A 22 7.14 13.47 -44.89
N GLU A 23 6.70 12.24 -45.05
CA GLU A 23 5.27 11.92 -45.20
C GLU A 23 4.51 12.17 -43.89
N GLN A 24 5.09 11.92 -42.74
CA GLN A 24 4.46 12.18 -41.44
C GLN A 24 4.64 13.64 -40.97
N CYS A 25 5.78 14.27 -41.25
CA CYS A 25 6.00 15.70 -40.93
C CYS A 25 5.15 16.64 -41.78
N GLY A 26 4.79 16.27 -43.00
CA GLY A 26 3.87 17.08 -43.82
C GLY A 26 2.51 17.27 -43.15
N VAL A 27 2.03 16.22 -42.49
CA VAL A 27 0.82 16.26 -41.65
C VAL A 27 1.09 17.00 -40.35
N GLY A 28 2.26 16.79 -39.74
CA GLY A 28 2.65 17.39 -38.45
C GLY A 28 2.84 18.92 -38.55
N VAL A 29 3.52 19.42 -39.59
CA VAL A 29 3.72 20.87 -39.79
C VAL A 29 2.39 21.55 -40.11
N GLY A 30 1.52 20.95 -40.91
CA GLY A 30 0.18 21.44 -41.16
C GLY A 30 -0.70 21.48 -39.91
N ALA A 31 -0.62 20.43 -39.07
CA ALA A 31 -1.31 20.37 -37.79
C ALA A 31 -0.77 21.41 -36.78
N MET A 32 0.53 21.66 -36.77
CA MET A 32 1.17 22.68 -35.92
C MET A 32 0.76 24.11 -36.38
N ALA A 33 0.74 24.36 -37.69
CA ALA A 33 0.27 25.65 -38.23
C ALA A 33 -1.21 25.89 -37.93
N LEU A 34 -2.04 24.86 -38.08
CA LEU A 34 -3.45 24.92 -37.74
C LEU A 34 -3.68 25.08 -36.22
N ALA A 35 -2.93 24.41 -35.38
CA ALA A 35 -2.99 24.55 -33.91
C ALA A 35 -2.61 25.98 -33.48
N ASN A 36 -1.57 26.59 -34.08
CA ASN A 36 -1.21 27.98 -33.83
C ASN A 36 -2.31 28.95 -34.30
N LEU A 37 -2.87 28.73 -35.47
CA LEU A 37 -3.99 29.57 -35.98
C LEU A 37 -5.25 29.45 -35.10
N LEU A 38 -5.54 28.26 -34.57
CA LEU A 38 -6.65 28.02 -33.65
C LEU A 38 -6.38 28.62 -32.25
N ALA A 39 -5.13 28.62 -31.81
CA ALA A 39 -4.72 29.28 -30.55
C ALA A 39 -4.85 30.80 -30.66
N ASP A 40 -4.43 31.41 -31.79
CA ASP A 40 -4.57 32.81 -32.06
C ASP A 40 -6.06 33.22 -32.22
N ALA A 41 -6.90 32.29 -32.63
CA ALA A 41 -8.36 32.51 -32.74
C ALA A 41 -9.10 32.33 -31.40
N GLY A 42 -8.41 32.12 -30.29
CA GLY A 42 -9.02 31.91 -28.96
C GLY A 42 -9.73 30.55 -28.80
N LEU A 43 -9.53 29.63 -29.74
CA LEU A 43 -10.06 28.27 -29.73
C LEU A 43 -9.04 27.26 -29.10
N ALA A 44 -8.04 27.78 -28.37
CA ALA A 44 -7.10 26.94 -27.62
C ALA A 44 -7.86 26.07 -26.61
N ALA A 45 -7.52 24.80 -26.58
CA ALA A 45 -8.07 23.89 -25.58
C ALA A 45 -7.86 24.46 -24.18
N THR A 46 -8.91 24.48 -23.37
CA THR A 46 -8.79 24.87 -21.97
C THR A 46 -7.67 24.02 -21.32
N PRO A 47 -6.77 24.66 -20.55
CA PRO A 47 -5.73 23.90 -19.85
C PRO A 47 -6.36 22.74 -19.10
N ARG A 48 -5.94 21.53 -19.41
CA ARG A 48 -6.43 20.33 -18.70
C ARG A 48 -6.03 20.42 -17.25
N ALA A 49 -7.01 20.24 -16.35
CA ALA A 49 -6.74 20.25 -14.92
C ALA A 49 -5.69 19.17 -14.60
N ASP A 50 -4.70 19.53 -13.77
CA ASP A 50 -3.72 18.57 -13.24
C ASP A 50 -4.45 17.39 -12.57
N PRO A 51 -4.27 16.14 -13.03
CA PRO A 51 -4.95 14.99 -12.47
C PRO A 51 -4.61 14.75 -10.99
N LEU A 52 -3.45 15.24 -10.54
CA LEU A 52 -2.99 15.19 -9.15
C LEU A 52 -3.36 16.43 -8.34
N ALA A 53 -4.02 17.43 -8.90
CA ALA A 53 -4.47 18.58 -8.09
C ALA A 53 -5.26 18.11 -6.87
N PRO A 54 -5.08 18.73 -5.68
CA PRO A 54 -5.82 18.38 -4.48
C PRO A 54 -7.33 18.48 -4.72
N LYS A 55 -8.06 17.45 -4.30
CA LYS A 55 -9.51 17.35 -4.45
C LYS A 55 -10.17 17.26 -3.07
N LYS A 56 -11.31 17.93 -2.92
CA LYS A 56 -12.14 17.74 -1.72
C LYS A 56 -12.89 16.42 -1.84
N PRO A 57 -12.92 15.61 -0.78
CA PRO A 57 -13.76 14.41 -0.75
C PRO A 57 -15.24 14.81 -0.82
N PRO A 58 -16.11 13.99 -1.43
CA PRO A 58 -17.53 14.28 -1.57
C PRO A 58 -18.32 14.26 -0.25
N LEU A 59 -17.83 13.57 0.76
CA LEU A 59 -18.41 13.47 2.10
C LEU A 59 -17.43 14.02 3.15
N PRO A 60 -17.90 14.35 4.37
CA PRO A 60 -17.01 14.73 5.46
C PRO A 60 -15.98 13.63 5.74
N ALA A 61 -14.71 13.94 5.54
CA ALA A 61 -13.61 13.04 5.83
C ALA A 61 -13.15 13.18 7.27
N LYS A 62 -12.74 12.06 7.87
CA LYS A 62 -12.04 12.00 9.15
C LYS A 62 -10.54 11.85 8.94
N ALA A 63 -10.14 11.08 7.92
CA ALA A 63 -8.75 10.90 7.53
C ALA A 63 -8.40 11.72 6.28
N LYS A 64 -7.20 12.28 6.27
CA LYS A 64 -6.58 12.93 5.10
C LYS A 64 -5.47 12.06 4.50
N ASN A 65 -4.81 11.29 5.35
CA ASN A 65 -3.64 10.49 5.03
C ASN A 65 -3.82 9.06 5.52
N VAL A 66 -3.15 8.11 4.87
CA VAL A 66 -3.12 6.70 5.28
C VAL A 66 -1.67 6.23 5.36
N ILE A 67 -1.31 5.55 6.45
CA ILE A 67 -0.06 4.79 6.57
C ILE A 67 -0.44 3.33 6.76
N PHE A 68 -0.05 2.45 5.83
CA PHE A 68 -0.34 1.03 5.90
C PHE A 68 0.95 0.24 6.19
N LEU A 69 1.04 -0.29 7.39
CA LEU A 69 2.10 -1.19 7.85
C LEU A 69 1.72 -2.62 7.46
N PHE A 70 2.19 -3.06 6.31
CA PHE A 70 1.83 -4.35 5.72
C PHE A 70 2.86 -5.43 6.07
N MET A 71 2.45 -6.39 6.88
CA MET A 71 3.25 -7.52 7.35
C MET A 71 3.13 -8.67 6.34
N ALA A 72 3.96 -8.64 5.29
CA ALA A 72 3.89 -9.61 4.19
C ALA A 72 4.33 -11.00 4.63
N GLY A 73 3.46 -11.97 4.42
CA GLY A 73 3.64 -13.35 4.88
C GLY A 73 2.66 -13.77 5.97
N ALA A 74 1.72 -12.89 6.36
CA ALA A 74 0.60 -13.23 7.23
C ALA A 74 0.99 -13.59 8.68
N PRO A 75 1.14 -12.59 9.57
CA PRO A 75 1.43 -12.78 10.99
C PRO A 75 0.43 -13.72 11.67
N SER A 76 0.92 -14.62 12.52
CA SER A 76 0.06 -15.48 13.32
C SER A 76 -0.68 -14.68 14.39
N HIS A 77 -2.00 -14.53 14.22
CA HIS A 77 -2.85 -13.90 15.23
C HIS A 77 -2.84 -14.64 16.57
N LEU A 78 -2.63 -15.96 16.53
CA LEU A 78 -2.60 -16.85 17.71
C LEU A 78 -1.38 -16.62 18.60
N GLU A 79 -0.29 -16.11 18.08
CA GLU A 79 0.92 -15.73 18.82
C GLU A 79 0.94 -14.27 19.23
N LEU A 80 0.12 -13.38 18.62
CA LEU A 80 0.24 -11.93 18.81
C LEU A 80 -0.95 -11.28 19.54
N PHE A 81 -2.19 -11.60 19.15
CA PHE A 81 -3.37 -10.84 19.56
C PHE A 81 -4.56 -11.67 20.00
N ASP A 82 -4.66 -12.94 19.62
CA ASP A 82 -5.83 -13.78 19.83
C ASP A 82 -5.50 -14.99 20.70
N TYR A 83 -5.41 -14.77 22.02
CA TYR A 83 -5.09 -15.79 23.00
C TYR A 83 -6.18 -16.87 23.09
N LYS A 84 -5.79 -18.13 22.93
CA LYS A 84 -6.69 -19.28 22.96
C LYS A 84 -6.27 -20.31 24.03
N PRO A 85 -6.71 -20.16 25.28
CA PRO A 85 -6.35 -21.10 26.37
C PRO A 85 -6.84 -22.52 26.11
N GLN A 86 -7.95 -22.70 25.37
CA GLN A 86 -8.41 -24.04 24.99
C GLN A 86 -7.46 -24.71 24.01
N LEU A 87 -6.88 -23.95 23.08
CA LEU A 87 -5.88 -24.45 22.16
C LEU A 87 -4.65 -25.01 22.89
N ALA A 88 -4.27 -24.42 24.03
CA ALA A 88 -3.21 -24.92 24.87
C ALA A 88 -3.54 -26.31 25.47
N LYS A 89 -4.80 -26.54 25.87
CA LYS A 89 -5.25 -27.83 26.43
C LYS A 89 -5.26 -28.95 25.41
N PHE A 90 -5.57 -28.63 24.16
CA PHE A 90 -5.67 -29.57 23.04
C PHE A 90 -4.37 -29.71 22.25
N ASN A 91 -3.28 -29.09 22.70
CA ASN A 91 -1.98 -29.16 22.03
C ASN A 91 -1.56 -30.60 21.77
N GLY A 92 -1.19 -30.91 20.52
CA GLY A 92 -0.76 -32.26 20.11
C GLY A 92 -1.92 -33.22 19.80
N THR A 93 -3.19 -32.85 19.99
CA THR A 93 -4.35 -33.68 19.60
C THR A 93 -4.84 -33.34 18.19
N LEU A 94 -5.55 -34.25 17.56
CA LEU A 94 -6.21 -33.95 16.29
C LEU A 94 -7.34 -32.94 16.50
N PRO A 95 -7.54 -32.01 15.53
CA PRO A 95 -8.67 -31.09 15.56
C PRO A 95 -10.01 -31.87 15.47
N PRO A 96 -11.09 -31.33 16.07
CA PRO A 96 -12.42 -31.91 15.90
C PRO A 96 -12.79 -32.00 14.41
N PRO A 97 -13.38 -33.12 13.91
CA PRO A 97 -13.72 -33.26 12.50
C PRO A 97 -14.65 -32.17 11.96
N GLU A 98 -15.51 -31.65 12.82
CA GLU A 98 -16.45 -30.57 12.49
C GLU A 98 -15.73 -29.27 12.10
N LEU A 99 -14.57 -29.00 12.69
CA LEU A 99 -13.74 -27.83 12.42
C LEU A 99 -13.20 -27.85 10.99
N LEU A 100 -12.90 -29.03 10.48
CA LEU A 100 -12.31 -29.22 9.15
C LEU A 100 -13.35 -29.35 8.03
N LYS A 101 -14.65 -29.43 8.37
CA LYS A 101 -15.72 -29.62 7.38
C LYS A 101 -15.80 -28.43 6.43
N GLY A 102 -15.50 -28.68 5.14
CA GLY A 102 -15.51 -27.64 4.10
C GLY A 102 -14.28 -26.72 4.10
N TYR A 103 -13.31 -26.97 4.97
CA TYR A 103 -12.08 -26.19 5.01
C TYR A 103 -11.25 -26.40 3.74
N ARG A 104 -10.74 -25.30 3.20
CA ARG A 104 -9.80 -25.26 2.07
C ARG A 104 -8.51 -24.62 2.52
N ALA A 105 -7.41 -25.32 2.39
CA ALA A 105 -6.06 -24.80 2.66
C ALA A 105 -5.11 -25.16 1.52
N ALA A 106 -3.97 -24.51 1.48
CA ALA A 106 -2.92 -24.78 0.50
C ALA A 106 -2.34 -26.20 0.67
N PHE A 107 -2.19 -26.64 1.93
CA PHE A 107 -1.52 -27.90 2.30
C PHE A 107 -2.29 -28.60 3.43
N ILE A 108 -3.48 -29.15 3.11
CA ILE A 108 -4.26 -29.88 4.11
C ILE A 108 -3.59 -31.23 4.41
N ASN A 109 -3.03 -31.37 5.61
CA ASN A 109 -2.66 -32.66 6.15
C ASN A 109 -3.71 -33.08 7.20
N PRO A 110 -4.52 -34.13 6.94
CA PRO A 110 -5.57 -34.56 7.85
C PRO A 110 -5.02 -35.07 9.20
N ASN A 111 -3.72 -35.34 9.28
CA ASN A 111 -3.04 -35.79 10.50
C ASN A 111 -2.34 -34.65 11.25
N SER A 112 -2.47 -33.39 10.80
CA SER A 112 -1.92 -32.24 11.53
C SER A 112 -2.65 -32.07 12.86
N THR A 113 -1.88 -32.10 13.94
CA THR A 113 -2.40 -31.88 15.29
C THR A 113 -2.54 -30.39 15.59
N LEU A 114 -3.31 -30.05 16.60
CA LEU A 114 -3.41 -28.70 17.13
C LEU A 114 -2.08 -28.26 17.75
N LEU A 115 -1.70 -27.01 17.52
CA LEU A 115 -0.52 -26.36 18.08
C LEU A 115 -0.95 -25.28 19.06
N GLY A 116 -0.67 -25.50 20.36
CA GLY A 116 -0.95 -24.52 21.41
C GLY A 116 -0.18 -23.21 21.22
N PRO A 117 -0.62 -22.11 21.86
CA PRO A 117 0.11 -20.83 21.86
C PRO A 117 1.53 -21.03 22.38
N LYS A 118 2.50 -20.40 21.71
CA LYS A 118 3.92 -20.50 22.05
C LYS A 118 4.38 -19.45 23.06
N PHE A 119 3.58 -18.40 23.27
CA PHE A 119 3.94 -17.22 24.06
C PHE A 119 2.87 -16.90 25.08
N LYS A 120 3.27 -16.13 26.11
CA LYS A 120 2.37 -15.66 27.15
C LYS A 120 1.60 -14.42 26.68
N PHE A 121 0.39 -14.27 27.21
CA PHE A 121 -0.46 -13.14 26.98
C PHE A 121 -0.84 -12.48 28.30
N GLU A 122 -0.93 -11.17 28.29
CA GLU A 122 -1.39 -10.36 29.41
C GLU A 122 -2.37 -9.31 28.93
N LYS A 123 -3.18 -8.78 29.84
CA LYS A 123 -4.13 -7.68 29.59
C LYS A 123 -3.45 -6.35 29.86
N TYR A 124 -3.60 -5.42 28.91
CA TYR A 124 -2.99 -4.10 28.99
C TYR A 124 -4.01 -2.99 28.81
N GLY A 125 -3.67 -1.79 29.32
CA GLY A 125 -4.46 -0.58 29.17
C GLY A 125 -5.79 -0.61 29.93
N GLN A 126 -6.57 0.45 29.73
CA GLN A 126 -7.94 0.54 30.25
C GLN A 126 -8.90 -0.33 29.44
N SER A 127 -8.60 -0.55 28.15
CA SER A 127 -9.32 -1.45 27.25
C SER A 127 -9.26 -2.91 27.68
N GLY A 128 -8.25 -3.30 28.45
CA GLY A 128 -8.03 -4.69 28.84
C GLY A 128 -7.68 -5.60 27.67
N ALA A 129 -7.10 -5.07 26.61
CA ALA A 129 -6.71 -5.81 25.42
C ALA A 129 -5.65 -6.87 25.75
N GLU A 130 -5.88 -8.09 25.33
CA GLU A 130 -4.92 -9.20 25.47
C GLU A 130 -3.85 -9.11 24.39
N VAL A 131 -2.59 -9.00 24.80
CA VAL A 131 -1.43 -8.85 23.92
C VAL A 131 -0.33 -9.82 24.33
N SER A 132 0.36 -10.37 23.35
CA SER A 132 1.49 -11.27 23.55
C SER A 132 2.70 -10.55 24.16
N GLU A 133 3.49 -11.28 24.95
CA GLU A 133 4.81 -10.83 25.45
C GLU A 133 5.79 -10.44 24.35
N LEU A 134 5.50 -10.79 23.09
CA LEU A 134 6.29 -10.42 21.92
C LEU A 134 6.14 -8.95 21.52
N LEU A 135 5.11 -8.24 22.04
CA LEU A 135 4.74 -6.89 21.65
C LEU A 135 4.74 -5.91 22.85
N PRO A 136 5.86 -5.79 23.59
CA PRO A 136 5.92 -4.95 24.79
C PRO A 136 5.78 -3.43 24.51
N HIS A 137 6.06 -2.99 23.30
CA HIS A 137 5.85 -1.59 22.92
C HIS A 137 4.39 -1.35 22.53
N PHE A 138 3.79 -2.22 21.72
CA PHE A 138 2.38 -2.14 21.34
C PHE A 138 1.44 -2.12 22.56
N ALA A 139 1.79 -2.84 23.61
CA ALA A 139 1.08 -2.82 24.88
C ALA A 139 0.89 -1.39 25.47
N LYS A 140 1.74 -0.43 25.08
CA LYS A 140 1.66 0.98 25.53
C LYS A 140 0.59 1.80 24.80
N ILE A 141 0.14 1.34 23.63
CA ILE A 141 -0.82 2.06 22.77
C ILE A 141 -2.14 1.31 22.57
N VAL A 142 -2.42 0.27 23.33
CA VAL A 142 -3.67 -0.52 23.20
C VAL A 142 -4.93 0.33 23.38
N ASP A 143 -4.85 1.39 24.18
CA ASP A 143 -5.94 2.34 24.37
C ASP A 143 -6.07 3.40 23.26
N ASP A 144 -5.14 3.43 22.31
CA ASP A 144 -5.13 4.33 21.14
C ASP A 144 -5.53 3.64 19.84
N VAL A 145 -5.75 2.33 19.85
CA VAL A 145 -6.02 1.53 18.67
C VAL A 145 -7.36 0.79 18.74
N ALA A 146 -7.91 0.43 17.58
CA ALA A 146 -8.96 -0.57 17.45
C ALA A 146 -8.33 -1.89 16.97
N ILE A 147 -8.51 -2.97 17.72
CA ILE A 147 -8.06 -4.32 17.36
C ILE A 147 -9.24 -5.07 16.75
N VAL A 148 -9.10 -5.55 15.52
CA VAL A 148 -10.10 -6.32 14.79
C VAL A 148 -9.64 -7.78 14.71
N LYS A 149 -10.19 -8.64 15.58
CA LYS A 149 -9.82 -10.07 15.66
C LYS A 149 -10.59 -10.97 14.70
N SER A 150 -11.52 -10.39 13.95
CA SER A 150 -12.48 -11.10 13.12
C SER A 150 -12.30 -10.89 11.62
N MET A 151 -11.10 -10.55 11.19
CA MET A 151 -10.80 -10.42 9.78
C MET A 151 -10.88 -11.77 9.07
N VAL A 152 -11.44 -11.75 7.84
CA VAL A 152 -11.48 -12.90 6.94
C VAL A 152 -11.17 -12.48 5.50
N THR A 153 -10.72 -13.45 4.71
CA THR A 153 -10.37 -13.25 3.31
C THR A 153 -10.79 -14.46 2.45
N ASP A 154 -10.88 -14.27 1.14
CA ASP A 154 -11.15 -15.36 0.19
C ASP A 154 -9.86 -16.02 -0.34
N ALA A 155 -8.70 -15.44 -0.01
CA ALA A 155 -7.41 -15.89 -0.51
C ALA A 155 -6.66 -16.65 0.59
N PHE A 156 -6.02 -17.76 0.22
CA PHE A 156 -5.20 -18.60 1.11
C PHE A 156 -3.75 -18.74 0.65
N ASN A 157 -3.35 -18.02 -0.40
CA ASN A 157 -1.95 -17.94 -0.87
C ASN A 157 -1.50 -16.48 -0.90
N HIS A 158 -0.18 -16.23 -0.70
CA HIS A 158 0.38 -14.91 -0.49
C HIS A 158 0.11 -13.94 -1.66
N ALA A 159 0.49 -14.26 -2.89
CA ALA A 159 0.32 -13.33 -4.00
C ALA A 159 -1.16 -12.96 -4.23
N PRO A 160 -2.12 -13.90 -4.34
CA PRO A 160 -3.54 -13.57 -4.43
C PRO A 160 -4.07 -12.84 -3.18
N GLY A 161 -3.63 -13.21 -1.97
CA GLY A 161 -4.04 -12.55 -0.73
C GLY A 161 -3.57 -11.11 -0.64
N GLN A 162 -2.30 -10.87 -0.97
CA GLN A 162 -1.71 -9.54 -1.04
C GLN A 162 -2.38 -8.68 -2.11
N LEU A 163 -2.68 -9.25 -3.28
CA LEU A 163 -3.45 -8.55 -4.30
C LEU A 163 -4.85 -8.20 -3.80
N LEU A 164 -5.59 -9.14 -3.19
CA LEU A 164 -6.93 -8.89 -2.66
C LEU A 164 -6.90 -7.78 -1.60
N MET A 165 -5.96 -7.82 -0.66
CA MET A 165 -5.81 -6.79 0.39
C MET A 165 -5.47 -5.42 -0.20
N ASN A 166 -4.66 -5.36 -1.24
CA ASN A 166 -4.22 -4.08 -1.81
C ASN A 166 -5.12 -3.56 -2.93
N THR A 167 -5.82 -4.42 -3.68
CA THR A 167 -6.53 -4.02 -4.91
C THR A 167 -8.02 -4.42 -4.94
N GLY A 168 -8.51 -5.11 -3.91
CA GLY A 168 -9.88 -5.61 -3.84
C GLY A 168 -10.15 -6.82 -4.75
N THR A 169 -9.11 -7.47 -5.29
CA THR A 169 -9.26 -8.69 -6.10
C THR A 169 -8.00 -9.54 -6.05
N GLN A 170 -8.14 -10.84 -6.22
CA GLN A 170 -7.01 -11.77 -6.33
C GLN A 170 -6.31 -11.73 -7.70
N GLN A 171 -6.83 -10.97 -8.65
CA GLN A 171 -6.34 -10.92 -10.02
C GLN A 171 -5.47 -9.67 -10.26
N PHE A 172 -4.49 -9.80 -11.16
CA PHE A 172 -3.70 -8.68 -11.63
C PHE A 172 -4.51 -7.67 -12.46
N GLY A 173 -4.00 -6.44 -12.59
CA GLY A 173 -4.56 -5.42 -13.47
C GLY A 173 -5.58 -4.49 -12.82
N ARG A 174 -5.88 -4.65 -11.53
CA ARG A 174 -6.71 -3.71 -10.77
C ARG A 174 -5.87 -2.66 -10.05
N PRO A 175 -6.39 -1.43 -9.89
CA PRO A 175 -5.72 -0.39 -9.13
C PRO A 175 -5.60 -0.75 -7.66
N SER A 176 -4.46 -0.43 -7.07
CA SER A 176 -4.25 -0.56 -5.64
C SER A 176 -5.04 0.49 -4.84
N MET A 177 -5.24 0.23 -3.54
CA MET A 177 -5.91 1.14 -2.62
C MET A 177 -5.26 2.53 -2.62
N GLY A 178 -3.91 2.61 -2.57
CA GLY A 178 -3.20 3.88 -2.67
C GLY A 178 -3.43 4.60 -4.01
N ALA A 179 -3.55 3.86 -5.12
CA ALA A 179 -3.89 4.43 -6.42
C ALA A 179 -5.34 4.98 -6.43
N TRP A 180 -6.29 4.29 -5.83
CA TRP A 180 -7.66 4.79 -5.65
C TRP A 180 -7.70 6.05 -4.78
N VAL A 181 -6.97 6.07 -3.66
CA VAL A 181 -6.90 7.25 -2.78
C VAL A 181 -6.31 8.45 -3.54
N THR A 182 -5.22 8.24 -4.28
CA THR A 182 -4.60 9.29 -5.11
C THR A 182 -5.54 9.77 -6.21
N TYR A 183 -6.27 8.87 -6.87
CA TYR A 183 -7.28 9.23 -7.88
C TYR A 183 -8.40 10.10 -7.28
N GLY A 184 -8.86 9.76 -6.07
CA GLY A 184 -9.95 10.46 -5.39
C GLY A 184 -9.56 11.80 -4.78
N LEU A 185 -8.40 11.89 -4.13
CA LEU A 185 -7.99 13.06 -3.33
C LEU A 185 -6.90 13.92 -3.99
N GLY A 186 -6.21 13.40 -5.01
CA GLY A 186 -5.04 14.07 -5.57
C GLY A 186 -3.87 14.10 -4.59
N ASN A 187 -2.98 15.07 -4.73
CA ASN A 187 -1.76 15.25 -3.96
C ASN A 187 -1.72 16.62 -3.30
N GLU A 188 -1.48 16.69 -2.00
CA GLU A 188 -1.24 17.97 -1.30
C GLU A 188 0.23 18.37 -1.36
N SER A 189 1.13 17.39 -1.49
CA SER A 189 2.54 17.68 -1.67
C SER A 189 2.82 18.16 -3.09
N LYS A 190 3.61 19.23 -3.20
CA LYS A 190 4.07 19.74 -4.51
C LYS A 190 5.31 19.00 -5.01
N ASP A 191 6.10 18.44 -4.10
CA ASP A 191 7.45 17.96 -4.36
C ASP A 191 7.64 16.46 -4.11
N LEU A 192 6.60 15.77 -3.64
CA LEU A 192 6.60 14.33 -3.36
C LEU A 192 5.41 13.64 -4.04
N PRO A 193 5.54 12.35 -4.39
CA PRO A 193 4.41 11.58 -4.90
C PRO A 193 3.27 11.49 -3.87
N ALA A 194 2.03 11.41 -4.34
CA ALA A 194 0.87 11.22 -3.47
C ALA A 194 0.84 9.84 -2.80
N PHE A 195 1.44 8.84 -3.44
CA PHE A 195 1.53 7.47 -2.97
C PHE A 195 2.97 6.99 -2.99
N VAL A 196 3.50 6.67 -1.81
CA VAL A 196 4.88 6.21 -1.60
C VAL A 196 4.87 4.81 -0.99
N VAL A 197 5.83 4.00 -1.41
CA VAL A 197 6.00 2.61 -0.96
C VAL A 197 7.42 2.40 -0.45
N PHE A 198 7.54 1.82 0.74
CA PHE A 198 8.78 1.29 1.30
C PHE A 198 8.72 -0.23 1.39
N SER A 199 9.86 -0.86 1.30
CA SER A 199 9.97 -2.31 1.52
C SER A 199 11.24 -2.59 2.32
N SER A 200 11.06 -3.02 3.55
CA SER A 200 12.13 -3.53 4.40
C SER A 200 12.21 -5.05 4.29
N GLY A 201 13.41 -5.54 3.97
CA GLY A 201 13.69 -6.94 3.66
C GLY A 201 14.32 -7.11 2.26
N LYS A 202 14.52 -8.37 1.86
CA LYS A 202 15.27 -8.69 0.64
C LYS A 202 14.41 -8.99 -0.59
N LYS A 203 13.15 -9.42 -0.39
CA LYS A 203 12.30 -9.95 -1.46
C LYS A 203 11.08 -9.08 -1.79
N GLY A 204 10.59 -8.30 -0.81
CA GLY A 204 9.32 -7.60 -0.93
C GLY A 204 8.10 -8.53 -0.95
N PRO A 205 6.89 -8.00 -1.18
CA PRO A 205 5.67 -8.79 -1.21
C PRO A 205 5.59 -9.70 -2.45
N SER A 206 5.00 -10.89 -2.30
CA SER A 206 4.84 -11.88 -3.37
C SER A 206 3.97 -11.39 -4.54
N GLY A 207 3.05 -10.44 -4.30
CA GLY A 207 2.27 -9.78 -5.35
C GLY A 207 3.06 -8.75 -6.17
N GLY A 208 4.30 -8.45 -5.77
CA GLY A 208 5.20 -7.52 -6.44
C GLY A 208 4.61 -6.14 -6.64
N ASN A 209 5.05 -5.46 -7.69
CA ASN A 209 4.63 -4.09 -8.01
C ASN A 209 3.11 -3.93 -8.25
N SER A 210 2.39 -5.03 -8.48
CA SER A 210 0.93 -5.00 -8.62
C SER A 210 0.23 -4.59 -7.32
N CYS A 211 0.88 -4.77 -6.17
CA CYS A 211 0.34 -4.34 -4.88
C CYS A 211 0.27 -2.81 -4.70
N TRP A 212 1.00 -2.05 -5.54
CA TRP A 212 0.95 -0.57 -5.56
C TRP A 212 0.78 0.03 -6.96
N GLY A 213 0.43 -0.81 -7.93
CA GLY A 213 0.20 -0.39 -9.31
C GLY A 213 -1.09 0.41 -9.49
N SER A 214 -1.14 1.18 -10.57
CA SER A 214 -2.34 1.91 -10.99
C SER A 214 -3.41 1.03 -11.65
N GLY A 215 -3.06 -0.19 -12.05
CA GLY A 215 -3.97 -1.07 -12.80
C GLY A 215 -4.51 -0.41 -14.07
N PHE A 216 -5.82 -0.30 -14.19
CA PHE A 216 -6.48 0.40 -15.31
C PHE A 216 -6.65 1.93 -15.10
N LEU A 217 -6.29 2.46 -13.93
CA LEU A 217 -6.20 3.90 -13.74
C LEU A 217 -4.96 4.45 -14.47
N PRO A 218 -4.93 5.73 -14.86
CA PRO A 218 -3.72 6.38 -15.37
C PRO A 218 -2.52 6.17 -14.46
N THR A 219 -1.35 5.99 -15.06
CA THR A 219 -0.11 5.63 -14.35
C THR A 219 0.36 6.69 -13.35
N VAL A 220 -0.12 7.92 -13.46
CA VAL A 220 0.15 9.02 -12.51
C VAL A 220 -0.30 8.71 -11.07
N TYR A 221 -1.25 7.78 -10.90
CA TYR A 221 -1.80 7.41 -9.59
C TYR A 221 -1.08 6.24 -8.92
N GLN A 222 -0.12 5.59 -9.60
CA GLN A 222 0.60 4.46 -9.02
C GLN A 222 1.53 4.86 -7.87
N GLY A 223 1.84 3.91 -7.00
CA GLY A 223 2.82 4.08 -5.94
C GLY A 223 4.24 4.19 -6.48
N VAL A 224 5.01 5.09 -5.89
CA VAL A 224 6.44 5.24 -6.17
C VAL A 224 7.23 4.56 -5.06
N GLN A 225 8.01 3.55 -5.43
CA GLN A 225 8.85 2.83 -4.49
C GLN A 225 10.09 3.65 -4.13
N PHE A 226 10.24 3.91 -2.84
CA PHE A 226 11.42 4.52 -2.25
C PHE A 226 12.36 3.44 -1.70
N ARG A 227 13.65 3.71 -1.77
CA ARG A 227 14.71 2.81 -1.31
C ARG A 227 15.33 3.37 -0.05
N GLY A 228 15.57 2.50 0.93
CA GLY A 228 16.22 2.89 2.19
C GLY A 228 17.73 3.17 2.06
N SER A 229 18.35 2.88 0.90
CA SER A 229 19.78 3.14 0.66
C SER A 229 20.07 3.49 -0.80
N GLY A 230 21.12 4.25 -1.03
CA GLY A 230 21.48 4.80 -2.34
C GLY A 230 20.53 5.90 -2.77
N ASP A 231 20.32 6.07 -4.09
CA ASP A 231 19.30 7.00 -4.58
C ASP A 231 17.92 6.54 -4.08
N PRO A 232 17.18 7.41 -3.39
CA PRO A 232 15.85 7.07 -2.83
C PRO A 232 14.87 6.57 -3.87
N VAL A 233 14.93 7.11 -5.09
CA VAL A 233 14.20 6.66 -6.26
C VAL A 233 15.22 6.39 -7.37
N LEU A 234 15.03 5.30 -8.12
CA LEU A 234 15.93 4.95 -9.22
C LEU A 234 16.01 6.09 -10.24
N TYR A 235 17.23 6.40 -10.64
CA TYR A 235 17.53 7.45 -11.64
C TYR A 235 17.08 8.86 -11.22
N LEU A 236 17.00 9.13 -9.92
CA LEU A 236 16.66 10.46 -9.42
C LEU A 236 17.79 11.47 -9.72
N SER A 237 19.05 11.04 -9.56
CA SER A 237 20.22 11.89 -9.80
C SER A 237 20.47 12.09 -11.30
N ASN A 238 20.95 13.30 -11.67
CA ASN A 238 21.33 13.58 -13.04
C ASN A 238 22.53 12.74 -13.50
N PRO A 239 22.54 12.29 -14.78
CA PRO A 239 23.74 11.70 -15.37
C PRO A 239 24.92 12.68 -15.38
N ARG A 240 26.13 12.16 -15.41
CA ARG A 240 27.34 13.00 -15.52
C ARG A 240 27.27 13.91 -16.74
N GLY A 241 27.53 15.21 -16.54
CA GLY A 241 27.52 16.22 -17.61
C GLY A 241 26.16 16.89 -17.85
N ILE A 242 25.13 16.50 -17.11
CA ILE A 242 23.84 17.20 -17.08
C ILE A 242 23.73 17.93 -15.76
N ASP A 243 23.78 19.25 -15.80
CA ASP A 243 23.48 20.09 -14.65
C ASP A 243 21.98 20.43 -14.56
N ALA A 244 21.58 21.18 -13.53
CA ALA A 244 20.19 21.52 -13.30
C ALA A 244 19.59 22.43 -14.40
N GLU A 245 20.40 23.28 -15.01
CA GLU A 245 19.96 24.21 -16.08
C GLU A 245 19.68 23.43 -17.37
N VAL A 246 20.65 22.62 -17.82
CA VAL A 246 20.49 21.74 -18.99
C VAL A 246 19.32 20.77 -18.82
N GLN A 247 19.11 20.25 -17.59
CA GLN A 247 17.97 19.40 -17.32
C GLN A 247 16.64 20.18 -17.42
N ARG A 248 16.58 21.40 -16.84
CA ARG A 248 15.38 22.23 -16.90
C ARG A 248 14.99 22.54 -18.35
N ASP A 249 15.94 22.99 -19.15
CA ASP A 249 15.74 23.28 -20.58
C ASP A 249 15.26 22.06 -21.35
N SER A 250 15.84 20.89 -21.04
CA SER A 250 15.43 19.61 -21.64
C SER A 250 13.98 19.26 -21.29
N LEU A 251 13.59 19.45 -20.02
CA LEU A 251 12.22 19.19 -19.57
C LEU A 251 11.21 20.18 -20.16
N ASP A 252 11.56 21.45 -20.29
CA ASP A 252 10.69 22.46 -20.90
C ASP A 252 10.48 22.18 -22.40
N THR A 253 11.54 21.73 -23.08
CA THR A 253 11.46 21.29 -24.48
C THR A 253 10.55 20.05 -24.59
N LEU A 254 10.75 19.03 -23.76
CA LEU A 254 9.92 17.82 -23.74
C LEU A 254 8.46 18.12 -23.41
N ARG A 255 8.22 19.06 -22.49
CA ARG A 255 6.87 19.54 -22.17
C ARG A 255 6.21 20.12 -23.41
N SER A 256 6.86 21.08 -24.06
CA SER A 256 6.33 21.74 -25.26
C SER A 256 6.02 20.73 -26.38
N MET A 257 6.90 19.74 -26.60
CA MET A 257 6.69 18.67 -27.59
C MET A 257 5.50 17.78 -27.22
N ASN A 258 5.37 17.43 -25.95
CA ASN A 258 4.29 16.57 -25.45
C ASN A 258 2.93 17.31 -25.50
N GLU A 259 2.88 18.60 -25.15
CA GLU A 259 1.68 19.44 -25.25
C GLU A 259 1.18 19.55 -26.70
N MET A 260 2.10 19.75 -27.65
CA MET A 260 1.75 19.70 -29.08
C MET A 260 1.16 18.36 -29.49
N ARG A 261 1.75 17.25 -29.01
CA ARG A 261 1.27 15.89 -29.30
C ARG A 261 -0.09 15.63 -28.66
N GLU A 262 -0.28 16.05 -27.41
CA GLU A 262 -1.56 15.92 -26.70
C GLU A 262 -2.68 16.66 -27.43
N GLY A 263 -2.41 17.87 -27.91
CA GLY A 263 -3.37 18.66 -28.71
C GLY A 263 -3.83 17.95 -30.00
N VAL A 264 -2.98 17.07 -30.55
CA VAL A 264 -3.31 16.30 -31.76
C VAL A 264 -4.00 14.97 -31.44
N THR A 265 -3.52 14.25 -30.42
CA THR A 265 -3.99 12.88 -30.12
C THR A 265 -5.07 12.81 -29.06
N GLY A 266 -5.12 13.80 -28.14
CA GLY A 266 -6.02 13.79 -26.98
C GLY A 266 -5.74 12.67 -25.98
N ASP A 267 -4.57 12.04 -26.03
CA ASP A 267 -4.20 10.93 -25.16
C ASP A 267 -3.85 11.42 -23.75
N PRO A 268 -4.62 11.04 -22.71
CA PRO A 268 -4.40 11.50 -21.33
C PRO A 268 -3.07 11.02 -20.74
N GLU A 269 -2.43 9.98 -21.27
CA GLU A 269 -1.13 9.50 -20.81
C GLU A 269 -0.01 10.48 -21.15
N ILE A 270 -0.19 11.39 -22.09
CA ILE A 270 0.78 12.45 -22.39
C ILE A 270 0.88 13.44 -21.23
N ALA A 271 -0.26 13.93 -20.73
CA ALA A 271 -0.29 14.78 -19.54
C ALA A 271 0.29 14.08 -18.30
N THR A 272 0.01 12.78 -18.13
CA THR A 272 0.61 11.96 -17.10
C THR A 272 2.14 11.94 -17.20
N ARG A 273 2.68 11.81 -18.39
CA ARG A 273 4.14 11.80 -18.63
C ARG A 273 4.78 13.13 -18.32
N ILE A 274 4.17 14.23 -18.72
CA ILE A 274 4.63 15.60 -18.38
C ILE A 274 4.72 15.75 -16.86
N ASN A 275 3.64 15.42 -16.15
CA ASN A 275 3.57 15.53 -14.69
C ASN A 275 4.58 14.62 -13.98
N SER A 276 4.85 13.44 -14.53
CA SER A 276 5.84 12.50 -13.98
C SER A 276 7.27 13.07 -14.09
N PHE A 277 7.63 13.69 -15.20
CA PHE A 277 8.93 14.33 -15.38
C PHE A 277 9.10 15.56 -14.44
N GLU A 278 8.06 16.38 -14.31
CA GLU A 278 8.08 17.52 -13.40
C GLU A 278 8.18 17.09 -11.93
N MET A 279 7.48 16.02 -11.55
CA MET A 279 7.57 15.45 -10.21
C MET A 279 8.99 14.93 -9.96
N ALA A 280 9.57 14.15 -10.88
CA ALA A 280 10.92 13.62 -10.76
C ALA A 280 11.95 14.76 -10.58
N TYR A 281 11.82 15.85 -11.33
CA TYR A 281 12.70 17.02 -11.20
C TYR A 281 12.60 17.68 -9.81
N ARG A 282 11.37 17.90 -9.31
CA ARG A 282 11.17 18.47 -7.97
C ARG A 282 11.68 17.56 -6.86
N MET A 283 11.50 16.26 -7.02
CA MET A 283 12.01 15.26 -6.08
C MET A 283 13.53 15.25 -5.95
N GLN A 284 14.28 15.64 -6.97
CA GLN A 284 15.76 15.71 -6.89
C GLN A 284 16.25 16.64 -5.78
N THR A 285 15.50 17.69 -5.48
CA THR A 285 15.85 18.64 -4.43
C THR A 285 15.24 18.25 -3.08
N SER A 286 13.96 17.85 -3.06
CA SER A 286 13.20 17.62 -1.82
C SER A 286 13.47 16.26 -1.18
N THR A 287 13.74 15.22 -1.99
CA THR A 287 13.88 13.87 -1.47
C THR A 287 15.15 13.63 -0.65
N PRO A 288 16.35 14.16 -1.02
CA PRO A 288 17.54 13.98 -0.19
C PRO A 288 17.38 14.52 1.24
N GLU A 289 16.79 15.70 1.39
CA GLU A 289 16.52 16.29 2.70
C GLU A 289 15.49 15.44 3.49
N LEU A 290 14.43 14.98 2.83
CA LEU A 290 13.42 14.13 3.44
C LEU A 290 14.02 12.84 4.00
N MET A 291 14.91 12.21 3.24
CA MET A 291 15.51 10.90 3.57
C MET A 291 16.62 10.99 4.61
N ASP A 292 17.19 12.17 4.81
CA ASP A 292 18.24 12.37 5.82
C ASP A 292 17.65 12.45 7.23
N LEU A 293 17.78 11.36 7.98
CA LEU A 293 17.34 11.24 9.36
C LEU A 293 18.35 11.83 10.37
N SER A 294 19.54 12.28 9.94
CA SER A 294 20.57 12.80 10.84
C SER A 294 20.16 14.10 11.56
N HIS A 295 19.16 14.79 11.02
CA HIS A 295 18.59 16.00 11.61
C HIS A 295 17.43 15.75 12.57
N GLU A 296 16.98 14.51 12.73
CA GLU A 296 15.95 14.17 13.71
C GLU A 296 16.53 14.24 15.13
N PRO A 297 15.77 14.76 16.11
CA PRO A 297 16.20 14.79 17.50
C PRO A 297 16.53 13.39 18.03
N ALA A 298 17.58 13.28 18.86
CA ALA A 298 18.05 11.99 19.38
C ALA A 298 16.93 11.18 20.06
N HIS A 299 16.06 11.84 20.85
CA HIS A 299 14.94 11.17 21.52
C HIS A 299 13.89 10.60 20.54
N VAL A 300 13.74 11.20 19.35
CA VAL A 300 12.85 10.69 18.30
C VAL A 300 13.49 9.44 17.68
N LEU A 301 14.77 9.50 17.33
CA LEU A 301 15.51 8.34 16.81
C LEU A 301 15.46 7.16 17.78
N GLU A 302 15.67 7.42 19.08
CA GLU A 302 15.58 6.39 20.14
C GLU A 302 14.16 5.83 20.26
N MET A 303 13.14 6.68 20.22
CA MET A 303 11.73 6.26 20.28
C MET A 303 11.38 5.27 19.18
N TYR A 304 11.80 5.53 17.93
CA TYR A 304 11.58 4.62 16.81
C TYR A 304 12.55 3.43 16.79
N GLY A 305 13.71 3.53 17.44
CA GLY A 305 14.82 2.59 17.27
C GLY A 305 15.50 2.74 15.91
N ALA A 306 15.44 3.94 15.31
CA ALA A 306 16.02 4.24 14.01
C ALA A 306 17.44 4.74 14.13
N GLU A 307 18.33 4.30 13.22
CA GLU A 307 19.70 4.79 13.11
C GLU A 307 19.89 5.50 11.77
N PRO A 308 20.33 6.78 11.77
CA PRO A 308 20.60 7.50 10.53
C PRO A 308 21.56 6.76 9.61
N GLY A 309 21.21 6.68 8.32
CA GLY A 309 22.02 5.99 7.31
C GLY A 309 21.90 4.46 7.30
N LYS A 310 21.13 3.85 8.23
CA LYS A 310 20.86 2.42 8.23
C LYS A 310 19.41 2.13 7.80
N PRO A 311 19.20 1.46 6.66
CA PRO A 311 17.87 1.03 6.24
C PRO A 311 17.27 0.06 7.26
N SER A 312 16.04 0.31 7.68
CA SER A 312 15.28 -0.54 8.60
C SER A 312 13.79 -0.22 8.55
N PHE A 313 12.95 -1.11 9.07
CA PHE A 313 11.53 -0.81 9.24
C PHE A 313 11.30 0.41 10.15
N ALA A 314 12.17 0.61 11.14
CA ALA A 314 12.15 1.78 12.01
C ALA A 314 12.43 3.09 11.26
N ALA A 315 13.41 3.08 10.37
CA ALA A 315 13.68 4.22 9.49
C ALA A 315 12.50 4.49 8.54
N ASP A 316 11.90 3.44 7.96
CA ASP A 316 10.74 3.55 7.07
C ASP A 316 9.51 4.13 7.81
N CYS A 317 9.24 3.72 9.07
CA CYS A 317 8.18 4.28 9.91
C CYS A 317 8.41 5.79 10.19
N LEU A 318 9.63 6.17 10.51
CA LEU A 318 9.99 7.58 10.75
C LEU A 318 9.85 8.41 9.46
N LEU A 319 10.27 7.87 8.32
CA LEU A 319 10.09 8.49 7.02
C LEU A 319 8.61 8.63 6.65
N ALA A 320 7.77 7.63 6.96
CA ALA A 320 6.33 7.72 6.74
C ALA A 320 5.69 8.89 7.49
N ARG A 321 6.09 9.12 8.76
CA ARG A 321 5.65 10.30 9.52
C ARG A 321 6.09 11.59 8.83
N ARG A 322 7.37 11.71 8.41
CA ARG A 322 7.88 12.88 7.68
C ARG A 322 7.18 13.14 6.36
N MET A 323 6.78 12.08 5.66
CA MET A 323 6.01 12.17 4.41
C MET A 323 4.60 12.70 4.63
N VAL A 324 3.91 12.21 5.66
CA VAL A 324 2.57 12.69 6.01
C VAL A 324 2.62 14.18 6.42
N GLU A 325 3.62 14.61 7.17
CA GLU A 325 3.85 16.04 7.49
C GLU A 325 4.00 16.91 6.23
N ARG A 326 4.45 16.33 5.12
CA ARG A 326 4.63 17.01 3.81
C ARG A 326 3.48 16.79 2.83
N GLY A 327 2.36 16.20 3.31
CA GLY A 327 1.14 16.07 2.54
C GLY A 327 1.06 14.84 1.62
N VAL A 328 1.92 13.83 1.80
CA VAL A 328 1.78 12.54 1.11
C VAL A 328 0.51 11.85 1.58
N ARG A 329 -0.36 11.45 0.63
CA ARG A 329 -1.69 10.90 0.93
C ARG A 329 -1.66 9.46 1.40
N PHE A 330 -0.80 8.65 0.81
CA PHE A 330 -0.74 7.22 1.10
C PHE A 330 0.71 6.77 1.21
N VAL A 331 1.07 6.21 2.35
CA VAL A 331 2.40 5.62 2.56
C VAL A 331 2.21 4.16 2.93
N GLN A 332 2.81 3.26 2.16
CA GLN A 332 2.73 1.83 2.41
C GLN A 332 4.11 1.26 2.72
N LEU A 333 4.21 0.58 3.86
CA LEU A 333 5.43 -0.05 4.32
C LEU A 333 5.26 -1.56 4.32
N TYR A 334 6.08 -2.25 3.56
CA TYR A 334 6.12 -3.71 3.58
C TYR A 334 7.25 -4.18 4.50
N HIS A 335 6.89 -5.03 5.48
CA HIS A 335 7.84 -5.82 6.25
C HIS A 335 7.60 -7.29 5.91
N GLU A 336 8.64 -8.00 5.47
CA GLU A 336 8.56 -9.38 4.99
C GLU A 336 8.87 -10.43 6.08
N ALA A 337 8.87 -11.70 5.68
CA ALA A 337 9.26 -12.85 6.46
C ALA A 337 8.28 -13.28 7.58
N TRP A 338 6.98 -12.96 7.43
CA TRP A 338 5.93 -13.44 8.33
C TRP A 338 5.36 -14.81 7.94
N ASP A 339 5.95 -15.47 6.93
CA ASP A 339 5.53 -16.78 6.43
C ASP A 339 6.19 -17.92 7.19
N GLN A 340 5.77 -18.13 8.44
CA GLN A 340 6.40 -19.09 9.36
C GLN A 340 5.74 -20.46 9.31
N HIS A 341 6.05 -21.25 8.27
CA HIS A 341 5.67 -22.65 8.14
C HIS A 341 6.49 -23.60 9.02
N GLU A 342 7.66 -23.14 9.43
CA GLU A 342 8.61 -23.79 10.34
C GLU A 342 9.39 -22.74 11.13
N ASN A 343 10.06 -23.12 12.21
CA ASN A 343 10.83 -22.22 13.07
C ASN A 343 10.03 -20.98 13.58
N LEU A 344 8.71 -21.11 13.68
CA LEU A 344 7.80 -20.04 14.08
C LEU A 344 8.28 -19.35 15.37
N THR A 345 8.63 -20.14 16.39
CA THR A 345 9.03 -19.60 17.70
C THR A 345 10.29 -18.72 17.64
N HIS A 346 11.20 -18.99 16.72
CA HIS A 346 12.40 -18.20 16.52
C HIS A 346 12.12 -16.99 15.63
N ASP A 347 11.50 -17.20 14.47
CA ASP A 347 11.42 -16.20 13.43
C ASP A 347 10.41 -15.08 13.77
N ILE A 348 9.31 -15.41 14.45
CA ILE A 348 8.33 -14.40 14.90
C ILE A 348 8.93 -13.42 15.91
N LYS A 349 9.88 -13.87 16.76
CA LYS A 349 10.60 -12.97 17.69
C LYS A 349 11.44 -11.94 16.95
N ILE A 350 12.07 -12.33 15.84
CA ILE A 350 12.85 -11.43 15.02
C ILE A 350 11.92 -10.39 14.42
N ASN A 351 10.81 -10.82 13.79
CA ASN A 351 9.86 -9.93 13.15
C ASN A 351 9.21 -8.95 14.15
N CYS A 352 8.83 -9.44 15.35
CA CYS A 352 8.29 -8.58 16.39
C CYS A 352 9.32 -7.55 16.89
N ARG A 353 10.57 -7.97 17.13
CA ARG A 353 11.65 -7.06 17.51
C ARG A 353 11.87 -5.96 16.49
N ASP A 354 11.79 -6.30 15.20
CA ASP A 354 12.05 -5.36 14.10
C ASP A 354 10.88 -4.38 13.90
N THR A 355 9.65 -4.75 14.32
CA THR A 355 8.44 -3.97 13.99
C THR A 355 7.70 -3.36 15.16
N ASP A 356 7.72 -3.97 16.35
CA ASP A 356 6.89 -3.57 17.50
C ASP A 356 7.19 -2.14 17.97
N GLN A 357 8.47 -1.85 18.24
CA GLN A 357 8.88 -0.52 18.70
C GLN A 357 8.56 0.56 17.66
N ALA A 358 8.89 0.30 16.41
CA ALA A 358 8.75 1.28 15.33
C ALA A 358 7.29 1.60 15.01
N ALA A 359 6.42 0.57 14.93
CA ALA A 359 5.00 0.75 14.71
C ALA A 359 4.32 1.52 15.87
N THR A 360 4.72 1.19 17.10
CA THR A 360 4.25 1.89 18.31
C THR A 360 4.70 3.34 18.31
N ALA A 361 5.98 3.60 18.04
CA ALA A 361 6.55 4.95 17.99
C ALA A 361 5.85 5.81 16.93
N LEU A 362 5.51 5.24 15.78
CA LEU A 362 4.77 5.95 14.74
C LEU A 362 3.42 6.47 15.26
N VAL A 363 2.64 5.63 15.92
CA VAL A 363 1.33 6.04 16.49
C VAL A 363 1.53 7.11 17.58
N MET A 364 2.50 6.92 18.47
CA MET A 364 2.80 7.88 19.54
C MET A 364 3.28 9.24 18.99
N ASP A 365 4.17 9.24 18.00
CA ASP A 365 4.72 10.47 17.40
C ASP A 365 3.63 11.24 16.63
N LEU A 366 2.83 10.54 15.84
CA LEU A 366 1.67 11.15 15.17
C LEU A 366 0.69 11.77 16.18
N LYS A 367 0.43 11.09 17.31
CA LYS A 367 -0.43 11.60 18.37
C LYS A 367 0.17 12.84 19.02
N GLN A 368 1.44 12.82 19.39
CA GLN A 368 2.15 13.94 20.01
C GLN A 368 2.18 15.19 19.13
N ARG A 369 2.23 14.99 17.81
CA ARG A 369 2.23 16.08 16.80
C ARG A 369 0.83 16.55 16.40
N GLY A 370 -0.24 15.92 16.93
CA GLY A 370 -1.61 16.23 16.52
C GLY A 370 -1.95 15.79 15.10
N LEU A 371 -1.20 14.85 14.53
CA LEU A 371 -1.41 14.32 13.18
C LEU A 371 -2.26 13.05 13.16
N LEU A 372 -2.36 12.35 14.29
CA LEU A 372 -3.06 11.06 14.37
C LEU A 372 -4.56 11.21 14.06
N ASP A 373 -5.19 12.29 14.46
CA ASP A 373 -6.62 12.52 14.24
C ASP A 373 -7.00 12.53 12.74
N GLU A 374 -6.07 12.95 11.89
CA GLU A 374 -6.26 13.04 10.43
C GLU A 374 -5.45 11.98 9.64
N THR A 375 -4.70 11.12 10.32
CA THR A 375 -3.89 10.06 9.71
C THR A 375 -4.38 8.71 10.17
N LEU A 376 -4.86 7.90 9.22
CA LEU A 376 -5.25 6.52 9.47
C LEU A 376 -4.02 5.62 9.39
N VAL A 377 -3.63 5.02 10.51
CA VAL A 377 -2.58 3.99 10.56
C VAL A 377 -3.23 2.61 10.58
N ILE A 378 -2.80 1.72 9.70
CA ILE A 378 -3.31 0.35 9.55
C ILE A 378 -2.13 -0.61 9.70
N TRP A 379 -2.29 -1.66 10.48
CA TRP A 379 -1.33 -2.75 10.61
C TRP A 379 -2.01 -4.08 10.35
N GLY A 380 -1.37 -4.94 9.57
CA GLY A 380 -1.84 -6.30 9.33
C GLY A 380 -1.23 -6.92 8.10
N GLY A 381 -1.64 -8.15 7.79
CA GLY A 381 -1.22 -8.91 6.63
C GLY A 381 -2.38 -9.38 5.78
N GLU A 382 -2.09 -10.30 4.86
CA GLU A 382 -3.04 -10.77 3.85
C GLU A 382 -4.05 -11.82 4.33
N PHE A 383 -3.71 -12.60 5.37
CA PHE A 383 -4.54 -13.62 6.03
C PHE A 383 -3.95 -14.03 7.38
N GLY A 384 -4.44 -15.05 8.04
CA GLY A 384 -3.97 -15.56 9.32
C GLY A 384 -3.23 -16.89 9.21
N ARG A 385 -3.09 -17.55 10.36
CA ARG A 385 -2.42 -18.86 10.48
C ARG A 385 -3.33 -19.87 11.18
N THR A 386 -3.29 -21.13 10.71
CA THR A 386 -4.11 -22.21 11.31
C THR A 386 -3.70 -22.50 12.74
N PRO A 387 -4.65 -22.97 13.59
CA PRO A 387 -4.29 -23.54 14.88
C PRO A 387 -3.59 -24.90 14.76
N MET A 388 -3.46 -25.48 13.56
CA MET A 388 -2.78 -26.76 13.35
C MET A 388 -1.30 -26.54 13.07
N VAL A 389 -0.52 -27.57 13.44
CA VAL A 389 0.94 -27.61 13.24
C VAL A 389 1.30 -27.84 11.78
N GLN A 390 2.36 -27.16 11.34
CA GLN A 390 3.07 -27.44 10.10
C GLN A 390 4.59 -27.38 10.35
N GLY A 391 5.40 -28.01 9.48
CA GLY A 391 6.85 -27.94 9.60
C GLY A 391 7.41 -28.55 10.90
N GLY A 392 7.27 -29.82 11.07
CA GLY A 392 7.72 -30.53 12.28
C GLY A 392 6.77 -30.29 13.45
N ASN A 393 7.04 -29.37 14.36
CA ASN A 393 6.20 -29.02 15.51
C ASN A 393 6.25 -27.54 15.85
N ASP A 394 6.72 -26.70 14.94
CA ASP A 394 6.95 -25.27 15.18
C ASP A 394 6.70 -24.44 13.92
N GLY A 395 5.49 -24.51 13.40
CA GLY A 395 5.00 -23.74 12.26
C GLY A 395 3.50 -23.87 12.10
N ARG A 396 2.89 -22.97 11.31
CA ARG A 396 1.46 -22.95 11.02
C ARG A 396 1.22 -22.71 9.54
N ASP A 397 0.18 -23.34 9.00
CA ASP A 397 -0.25 -23.14 7.61
C ASP A 397 -1.06 -21.85 7.45
N HIS A 398 -1.31 -21.46 6.20
CA HIS A 398 -2.14 -20.33 5.83
C HIS A 398 -3.59 -20.51 6.28
N HIS A 399 -4.22 -19.41 6.73
CA HIS A 399 -5.60 -19.47 7.21
C HIS A 399 -6.42 -18.24 6.81
N PRO A 400 -7.42 -18.41 5.90
CA PRO A 400 -8.24 -17.29 5.45
C PRO A 400 -9.39 -16.92 6.39
N ASN A 401 -9.79 -17.84 7.31
CA ASN A 401 -11.05 -17.74 8.04
C ASN A 401 -10.98 -16.92 9.34
N ALA A 402 -9.79 -16.62 9.82
CA ALA A 402 -9.56 -15.75 10.98
C ALA A 402 -8.17 -15.13 10.96
N PHE A 403 -8.09 -13.81 11.11
CA PHE A 403 -6.84 -13.09 11.38
C PHE A 403 -7.12 -11.76 12.05
N THR A 404 -6.07 -11.13 12.55
CA THR A 404 -6.17 -9.87 13.29
C THR A 404 -5.47 -8.76 12.55
N MET A 405 -6.14 -7.61 12.51
CA MET A 405 -5.55 -6.33 12.13
C MET A 405 -5.80 -5.30 13.24
N TRP A 406 -5.01 -4.23 13.27
CA TRP A 406 -5.34 -3.09 14.10
C TRP A 406 -5.26 -1.78 13.32
N LEU A 407 -6.03 -0.79 13.77
CA LEU A 407 -6.12 0.53 13.17
C LEU A 407 -6.02 1.59 14.26
N ALA A 408 -5.43 2.74 13.92
CA ALA A 408 -5.34 3.90 14.80
C ALA A 408 -5.57 5.20 14.05
N GLY A 409 -6.12 6.21 14.72
CA GLY A 409 -6.30 7.55 14.18
C GLY A 409 -7.29 7.64 13.02
N GLY A 410 -7.30 8.78 12.32
CA GLY A 410 -8.13 8.99 11.13
C GLY A 410 -9.63 8.73 11.32
N GLY A 411 -10.18 8.95 12.53
CA GLY A 411 -11.57 8.68 12.86
C GLY A 411 -11.88 7.25 13.29
N ILE A 412 -10.86 6.46 13.66
CA ILE A 412 -11.03 5.17 14.34
C ILE A 412 -11.31 5.39 15.83
N LYS A 413 -12.21 4.62 16.39
CA LYS A 413 -12.47 4.58 17.85
C LYS A 413 -11.27 3.98 18.57
N PRO A 414 -10.62 4.70 19.49
CA PRO A 414 -9.50 4.17 20.24
C PRO A 414 -9.97 3.23 21.37
N GLY A 415 -9.06 2.32 21.79
CA GLY A 415 -9.24 1.47 22.96
C GLY A 415 -10.34 0.42 22.85
N ILE A 416 -10.61 -0.09 21.63
CA ILE A 416 -11.63 -1.12 21.43
C ILE A 416 -11.05 -2.37 20.78
N THR A 417 -11.67 -3.51 21.12
CA THR A 417 -11.45 -4.78 20.41
C THR A 417 -12.80 -5.22 19.87
N ILE A 418 -12.86 -5.58 18.59
CA ILE A 418 -14.07 -6.12 17.95
C ILE A 418 -13.84 -7.49 17.35
N GLY A 419 -14.89 -8.28 17.36
CA GLY A 419 -14.93 -9.61 16.78
C GLY A 419 -14.20 -10.66 17.61
N GLU A 420 -14.58 -11.89 17.41
CA GLU A 420 -14.01 -13.05 18.09
C GLU A 420 -13.85 -14.20 17.10
N SER A 421 -12.79 -14.97 17.24
CA SER A 421 -12.68 -16.30 16.68
C SER A 421 -13.12 -17.35 17.70
N ASP A 422 -13.40 -18.58 17.24
CA ASP A 422 -13.78 -19.68 18.11
C ASP A 422 -12.71 -20.03 19.16
N GLU A 423 -13.00 -20.95 20.06
CA GLU A 423 -12.11 -21.32 21.17
C GLU A 423 -10.75 -21.86 20.72
N LEU A 424 -10.63 -22.28 19.47
CA LEU A 424 -9.39 -22.77 18.86
C LEU A 424 -8.73 -21.75 17.93
N GLY A 425 -9.41 -20.62 17.64
CA GLY A 425 -8.90 -19.58 16.73
C GLY A 425 -9.00 -19.95 15.25
N PHE A 426 -9.95 -20.84 14.90
CA PHE A 426 -10.08 -21.36 13.54
C PHE A 426 -11.12 -20.58 12.72
N ASN A 427 -12.30 -20.32 13.25
CA ASN A 427 -13.34 -19.57 12.55
C ASN A 427 -13.74 -18.33 13.32
N VAL A 428 -14.09 -17.28 12.60
CA VAL A 428 -14.72 -16.10 13.20
C VAL A 428 -16.15 -16.45 13.60
N VAL A 429 -16.51 -16.13 14.86
CA VAL A 429 -17.82 -16.42 15.47
C VAL A 429 -18.65 -15.15 15.73
N SER A 430 -18.02 -13.98 15.81
CA SER A 430 -18.73 -12.70 15.98
C SER A 430 -18.11 -11.56 15.17
N ASP A 431 -18.93 -10.60 14.76
CA ASP A 431 -18.52 -9.37 14.07
C ASP A 431 -17.52 -9.58 12.92
N LYS A 432 -17.85 -10.51 12.04
CA LYS A 432 -17.02 -10.87 10.88
C LYS A 432 -16.74 -9.67 10.00
N VAL A 433 -15.48 -9.42 9.70
CA VAL A 433 -15.00 -8.33 8.84
C VAL A 433 -14.23 -8.91 7.66
N HIS A 434 -14.78 -8.77 6.47
CA HIS A 434 -14.10 -9.15 5.24
C HIS A 434 -13.12 -8.08 4.77
N VAL A 435 -12.11 -8.43 3.99
CA VAL A 435 -11.17 -7.46 3.39
C VAL A 435 -11.89 -6.33 2.65
N HIS A 436 -12.97 -6.62 1.94
CA HIS A 436 -13.79 -5.58 1.29
C HIS A 436 -14.51 -4.65 2.28
N ASP A 437 -14.84 -5.13 3.48
CA ASP A 437 -15.45 -4.30 4.53
C ASP A 437 -14.43 -3.32 5.10
N LEU A 438 -13.17 -3.76 5.24
CA LEU A 438 -12.05 -2.89 5.59
C LEU A 438 -11.86 -1.81 4.52
N HIS A 439 -11.85 -2.16 3.23
CA HIS A 439 -11.75 -1.20 2.13
C HIS A 439 -12.90 -0.18 2.15
N ALA A 440 -14.14 -0.64 2.35
CA ALA A 440 -15.31 0.24 2.44
C ALA A 440 -15.18 1.22 3.62
N THR A 441 -14.64 0.74 4.75
CA THR A 441 -14.44 1.55 5.96
C THR A 441 -13.35 2.59 5.76
N ILE A 442 -12.21 2.22 5.17
CA ILE A 442 -11.12 3.16 4.83
C ILE A 442 -11.63 4.26 3.89
N LEU A 443 -12.36 3.89 2.83
CA LEU A 443 -12.93 4.88 1.90
C LEU A 443 -13.94 5.81 2.58
N LYS A 444 -14.78 5.30 3.50
CA LYS A 444 -15.67 6.15 4.30
C LYS A 444 -14.89 7.16 5.16
N LEU A 445 -13.85 6.72 5.85
CA LEU A 445 -13.03 7.60 6.68
C LEU A 445 -12.33 8.69 5.84
N LEU A 446 -11.98 8.39 4.59
CA LEU A 446 -11.45 9.34 3.62
C LEU A 446 -12.52 10.21 2.92
N GLY A 447 -13.81 10.05 3.30
CA GLY A 447 -14.92 10.87 2.79
C GLY A 447 -15.49 10.38 1.45
N PHE A 448 -15.42 9.08 1.16
CA PHE A 448 -16.03 8.48 -0.04
C PHE A 448 -17.14 7.49 0.32
N ASP A 449 -18.22 7.52 -0.44
CA ASP A 449 -19.12 6.37 -0.56
C ASP A 449 -18.47 5.36 -1.50
N HIS A 450 -18.04 4.22 -0.98
CA HIS A 450 -17.33 3.19 -1.75
C HIS A 450 -18.17 2.61 -2.90
N LYS A 451 -19.50 2.77 -2.88
CA LYS A 451 -20.42 2.32 -3.95
C LYS A 451 -20.51 3.34 -5.09
N GLN A 452 -20.38 4.63 -4.77
CA GLN A 452 -20.43 5.72 -5.74
C GLN A 452 -19.04 6.07 -6.29
N PHE A 453 -17.98 5.77 -5.52
CA PHE A 453 -16.60 6.04 -5.92
C PHE A 453 -16.13 5.01 -6.93
N THR A 454 -16.28 5.34 -8.21
CA THR A 454 -16.02 4.43 -9.34
C THR A 454 -15.13 5.06 -10.40
N TYR A 455 -14.55 4.21 -11.23
CA TYR A 455 -13.86 4.58 -12.46
C TYR A 455 -14.42 3.75 -13.62
N ARG A 456 -14.76 4.43 -14.73
CA ARG A 456 -15.31 3.75 -15.93
C ARG A 456 -14.18 3.23 -16.80
N PHE A 457 -14.09 1.93 -16.96
CA PHE A 457 -13.11 1.27 -17.80
C PHE A 457 -13.79 0.18 -18.64
N GLN A 458 -13.52 0.14 -19.93
CA GLN A 458 -14.11 -0.83 -20.88
C GLN A 458 -15.63 -1.02 -20.71
N GLY A 459 -16.36 0.08 -20.54
CA GLY A 459 -17.82 0.06 -20.44
C GLY A 459 -18.40 -0.25 -19.06
N ARG A 460 -17.61 -0.70 -18.10
CA ARG A 460 -18.02 -1.00 -16.71
C ARG A 460 -17.52 0.08 -15.74
N ASN A 461 -18.31 0.41 -14.72
CA ASN A 461 -17.89 1.20 -13.58
C ASN A 461 -17.26 0.26 -12.55
N PHE A 462 -15.95 0.41 -12.34
CA PHE A 462 -15.18 -0.34 -11.35
C PHE A 462 -15.05 0.45 -10.06
N ARG A 463 -14.96 -0.25 -8.93
CA ARG A 463 -14.67 0.29 -7.60
C ARG A 463 -13.71 -0.63 -6.85
N LEU A 464 -13.01 -0.11 -5.82
CA LEU A 464 -12.05 -0.88 -5.01
C LEU A 464 -12.70 -2.11 -4.35
N THR A 465 -13.94 -1.96 -3.86
CA THR A 465 -14.68 -3.04 -3.18
C THR A 465 -15.38 -4.02 -4.14
N ASP A 466 -15.16 -3.92 -5.44
CA ASP A 466 -15.84 -4.66 -6.49
C ASP A 466 -17.38 -4.68 -6.28
N VAL A 467 -17.99 -5.83 -6.02
CA VAL A 467 -19.43 -5.98 -5.77
C VAL A 467 -19.77 -6.11 -4.28
N ALA A 468 -18.78 -6.14 -3.41
CA ALA A 468 -18.90 -6.42 -1.97
C ALA A 468 -18.61 -5.16 -1.11
N GLY A 469 -18.41 -5.37 0.18
CA GLY A 469 -18.01 -4.39 1.17
C GLY A 469 -19.17 -3.74 1.91
N ASN A 470 -19.07 -3.78 3.23
CA ASN A 470 -19.93 -3.04 4.16
C ASN A 470 -19.04 -2.23 5.11
N VAL A 471 -19.45 -1.01 5.40
CA VAL A 471 -18.71 -0.20 6.37
C VAL A 471 -18.82 -0.82 7.76
N VAL A 472 -17.69 -0.93 8.45
CA VAL A 472 -17.64 -1.43 9.84
C VAL A 472 -17.83 -0.24 10.80
N ASP A 473 -19.08 0.21 10.96
CA ASP A 473 -19.40 1.40 11.76
C ASP A 473 -18.99 1.27 13.24
N LYS A 474 -18.87 0.05 13.76
CA LYS A 474 -18.46 -0.21 15.15
C LYS A 474 -17.07 0.35 15.46
N ILE A 475 -16.15 0.41 14.47
CA ILE A 475 -14.79 0.94 14.66
C ILE A 475 -14.66 2.43 14.30
N CYS A 476 -15.69 3.06 13.73
CA CYS A 476 -15.67 4.47 13.35
C CYS A 476 -16.12 5.37 14.52
N ALA A 477 -15.38 6.50 14.74
CA ALA A 477 -15.69 7.52 15.76
C ALA A 477 -16.72 8.53 15.27
#